data_afdb439f0556c91e70899ba12f70ef8e
#
_entry.id   afdb439f0556c91e70899ba12f70ef8e
#
_cell.length_a   1.000
_cell.length_b   1.000
_cell.length_c   1.000
_cell.angle_alpha   90.00
_cell.angle_beta   90.00
_cell.angle_gamma   90.00
#
_symmetry.space_group_name_H-M   'P 1'
#
loop_
_entity.id
_entity.type
_entity.pdbx_description
1 polymer ?
#
loop_
_entity_poly.entity_id
_entity_poly.type
_entity_poly.pdbx_seq_one_letter_code
_entity_poly.pdbx_strand_id
1 'polypeptide(L)'
;MRAANNVIEPNPKLYPKTLFSELGEGEPVRVMDADHEEHEADRVVARIQSLRAGTATTAGGVQYRDYREFAVLYRANHMAKPFEKALRRAQIPYKVSGGQSFFDRAEIKDLCAWFRLWVNNDDDPAFLRAVTSPKRGIGHQTLAGLGTLASQYKLSLFEALFSHSLSSRLSPRAVGSLQEFGRFMNDLEYRAKRTHGAEEAKAFLLQWLKDIRYEKHLYDGEDNEKVAAARWTNVLEFCDWMAGRCGGMIDDAAGVNVASETKSLLEVAQTISLLSTLNEREEDPNVVTLSTLHAAKGLEWPHVILVGVNEGLLPFKMDEDNKASMDAEVHAEGQLTRLQEERRLMYVGITRAQRSLAVSWTRRRKKGRETIAALPSRFIAEMALDKSTVKEDPREKLRALRAEFAMKAAAASASQKD
;
A
#
# COMPACT_ATOMS: atom_id res chain seq x y z
N MET A 1 -11.21 21.62 -14.91
CA MET A 1 -11.49 21.37 -16.34
C MET A 1 -10.55 22.13 -17.29
N ARG A 2 -10.23 23.40 -17.08
CA ARG A 2 -9.29 24.18 -17.96
C ARG A 2 -7.97 23.45 -18.21
N ALA A 3 -7.29 22.96 -17.16
CA ALA A 3 -6.04 22.21 -17.30
C ALA A 3 -6.18 20.94 -18.17
N ALA A 4 -7.30 20.21 -18.06
CA ALA A 4 -7.57 19.04 -18.90
C ALA A 4 -7.76 19.41 -20.36
N ASN A 5 -8.55 20.46 -20.64
CA ASN A 5 -8.76 20.95 -22.00
C ASN A 5 -7.43 21.43 -22.63
N ASN A 6 -6.58 22.13 -21.88
CA ASN A 6 -5.27 22.58 -22.35
C ASN A 6 -4.34 21.41 -22.72
N VAL A 7 -4.29 20.37 -21.88
CA VAL A 7 -3.45 19.19 -22.14
C VAL A 7 -3.90 18.45 -23.39
N ILE A 8 -5.21 18.31 -23.65
CA ILE A 8 -5.71 17.55 -24.80
C ILE A 8 -5.74 18.37 -26.10
N GLU A 9 -5.56 19.69 -26.01
CA GLU A 9 -5.67 20.61 -27.17
C GLU A 9 -4.72 20.25 -28.33
N PRO A 10 -3.44 19.86 -28.11
CA PRO A 10 -2.55 19.50 -29.20
C PRO A 10 -2.90 18.18 -29.92
N ASN A 11 -3.82 17.38 -29.40
CA ASN A 11 -4.23 16.14 -30.05
C ASN A 11 -5.22 16.41 -31.18
N PRO A 12 -5.16 15.63 -32.29
CA PRO A 12 -6.16 15.71 -33.35
C PRO A 12 -7.56 15.39 -32.80
N LYS A 13 -8.53 16.23 -33.11
CA LYS A 13 -9.91 16.09 -32.64
C LYS A 13 -10.78 15.64 -33.80
N LEU A 14 -11.49 14.53 -33.61
CA LEU A 14 -12.55 14.11 -34.58
C LEU A 14 -13.74 15.06 -34.53
N TYR A 15 -14.03 15.63 -33.35
CA TYR A 15 -15.10 16.57 -33.10
C TYR A 15 -14.63 17.65 -32.12
N PRO A 16 -15.04 18.94 -32.30
CA PRO A 16 -14.78 19.97 -31.30
C PRO A 16 -15.53 19.61 -30.00
N LYS A 17 -14.80 19.21 -28.95
CA LYS A 17 -15.34 18.88 -27.64
C LYS A 17 -14.54 19.61 -26.57
N THR A 18 -15.26 20.36 -25.74
CA THR A 18 -14.67 21.03 -24.55
C THR A 18 -15.40 20.53 -23.32
N LEU A 19 -14.65 20.09 -22.32
CA LEU A 19 -15.23 19.73 -21.04
C LEU A 19 -15.56 20.99 -20.24
N PHE A 20 -16.70 20.95 -19.60
CA PHE A 20 -17.13 21.93 -18.60
C PHE A 20 -17.55 21.17 -17.32
N SER A 21 -17.65 21.88 -16.22
CA SER A 21 -18.06 21.32 -14.92
C SER A 21 -19.22 22.15 -14.38
N GLU A 22 -20.23 21.48 -13.89
CA GLU A 22 -21.37 22.11 -13.19
C GLU A 22 -21.03 22.42 -11.71
N LEU A 23 -19.89 21.88 -11.20
CA LEU A 23 -19.45 22.09 -9.81
C LEU A 23 -18.82 23.48 -9.56
N GLY A 24 -18.75 24.35 -10.59
CA GLY A 24 -18.12 25.66 -10.49
C GLY A 24 -16.58 25.62 -10.51
N GLU A 25 -15.95 26.68 -10.01
CA GLU A 25 -14.48 26.75 -9.88
C GLU A 25 -14.04 25.96 -8.64
N GLY A 26 -13.14 24.98 -8.88
CA GLY A 26 -12.50 24.18 -7.82
C GLY A 26 -11.23 24.82 -7.28
N GLU A 27 -10.56 24.10 -6.37
CA GLU A 27 -9.24 24.53 -5.88
C GLU A 27 -8.22 24.61 -7.03
N PRO A 28 -7.27 25.56 -6.96
CA PRO A 28 -6.17 25.61 -7.94
C PRO A 28 -5.40 24.28 -7.98
N VAL A 29 -5.03 23.87 -9.22
CA VAL A 29 -4.18 22.66 -9.38
C VAL A 29 -2.84 22.91 -8.72
N ARG A 30 -2.42 21.99 -7.85
CA ARG A 30 -1.13 22.09 -7.15
C ARG A 30 -0.07 21.24 -7.84
N VAL A 31 1.11 21.83 -8.05
CA VAL A 31 2.28 21.11 -8.54
C VAL A 31 3.27 20.95 -7.38
N MET A 32 3.65 19.69 -7.11
CA MET A 32 4.60 19.33 -6.05
C MET A 32 5.85 18.72 -6.69
N ASP A 33 7.01 19.17 -6.29
CA ASP A 33 8.28 18.55 -6.65
C ASP A 33 8.85 17.75 -5.47
N ALA A 34 9.53 16.67 -5.75
CA ALA A 34 10.18 15.84 -4.75
C ALA A 34 11.60 15.47 -5.19
N ASP A 35 12.47 15.12 -4.25
CA ASP A 35 13.86 14.79 -4.61
C ASP A 35 13.98 13.43 -5.27
N HIS A 36 13.18 12.44 -4.80
CA HIS A 36 13.14 11.07 -5.28
C HIS A 36 11.77 10.43 -4.94
N GLU A 37 11.54 9.18 -5.35
CA GLU A 37 10.25 8.50 -5.26
C GLU A 37 9.75 8.33 -3.82
N GLU A 38 10.64 8.02 -2.87
CA GLU A 38 10.27 7.88 -1.46
C GLU A 38 9.86 9.24 -0.85
N HIS A 39 10.59 10.33 -1.19
CA HIS A 39 10.23 11.69 -0.78
C HIS A 39 8.90 12.12 -1.41
N GLU A 40 8.64 11.75 -2.66
CA GLU A 40 7.34 11.99 -3.32
C GLU A 40 6.21 11.31 -2.53
N ALA A 41 6.39 10.05 -2.16
CA ALA A 41 5.40 9.30 -1.40
C ALA A 41 5.13 9.92 -0.02
N ASP A 42 6.16 10.39 0.67
CA ASP A 42 6.01 11.09 1.95
C ASP A 42 5.23 12.40 1.80
N ARG A 43 5.49 13.17 0.75
CA ARG A 43 4.74 14.40 0.47
C ARG A 43 3.28 14.13 0.12
N VAL A 44 3.01 13.04 -0.60
CA VAL A 44 1.64 12.59 -0.91
C VAL A 44 0.89 12.23 0.37
N VAL A 45 1.50 11.44 1.26
CA VAL A 45 0.91 11.08 2.56
C VAL A 45 0.64 12.34 3.41
N ALA A 46 1.61 13.24 3.51
CA ALA A 46 1.44 14.52 4.22
C ALA A 46 0.29 15.35 3.61
N ARG A 47 0.13 15.35 2.27
CA ARG A 47 -0.99 16.03 1.59
C ARG A 47 -2.33 15.41 1.96
N ILE A 48 -2.45 14.07 1.95
CA ILE A 48 -3.67 13.38 2.34
C ILE A 48 -4.04 13.72 3.79
N GLN A 49 -3.08 13.65 4.72
CA GLN A 49 -3.30 13.98 6.12
C GLN A 49 -3.71 15.44 6.31
N SER A 50 -3.05 16.37 5.61
CA SER A 50 -3.38 17.81 5.66
C SER A 50 -4.79 18.09 5.14
N LEU A 51 -5.19 17.48 4.01
CA LEU A 51 -6.55 17.66 3.47
C LEU A 51 -7.60 17.01 4.38
N ARG A 52 -7.29 15.88 4.98
CA ARG A 52 -8.18 15.20 5.92
C ARG A 52 -8.41 16.03 7.19
N ALA A 53 -7.35 16.61 7.73
CA ALA A 53 -7.43 17.43 8.95
C ALA A 53 -8.06 18.82 8.73
N GLY A 54 -8.09 19.33 7.50
CA GLY A 54 -8.58 20.68 7.16
C GLY A 54 -10.09 20.81 7.02
N THR A 55 -10.90 19.91 7.60
CA THR A 55 -12.37 19.99 7.55
C THR A 55 -12.94 20.86 8.67
N ALA A 56 -14.05 21.56 8.34
CA ALA A 56 -14.70 22.52 9.23
C ALA A 56 -15.10 21.91 10.56
N THR A 57 -14.87 22.68 11.63
CA THR A 57 -15.43 22.41 12.96
C THR A 57 -16.94 22.68 12.89
N THR A 58 -17.76 21.64 12.97
CA THR A 58 -19.19 21.77 13.15
C THR A 58 -19.54 21.72 14.64
N ALA A 59 -20.75 22.14 15.02
CA ALA A 59 -21.22 22.12 16.42
C ALA A 59 -21.15 20.76 17.14
N GLY A 60 -20.82 19.67 16.40
CA GLY A 60 -20.64 18.29 16.89
C GLY A 60 -19.20 17.80 16.99
N GLY A 61 -18.18 18.64 16.75
CA GLY A 61 -16.77 18.27 16.79
C GLY A 61 -16.05 18.38 15.45
N VAL A 62 -14.78 17.95 15.40
CA VAL A 62 -13.96 17.95 14.17
C VAL A 62 -14.37 16.79 13.28
N GLN A 63 -14.97 17.08 12.13
CA GLN A 63 -15.29 16.07 11.13
C GLN A 63 -14.12 15.91 10.15
N TYR A 64 -13.49 14.75 10.15
CA TYR A 64 -12.44 14.43 9.20
C TYR A 64 -13.04 13.90 7.90
N ARG A 65 -12.41 14.22 6.74
CA ARG A 65 -12.75 13.60 5.46
C ARG A 65 -12.44 12.11 5.50
N ASP A 66 -13.25 11.32 4.78
CA ASP A 66 -13.03 9.90 4.64
C ASP A 66 -11.82 9.62 3.73
N TYR A 67 -11.08 8.55 3.99
CA TYR A 67 -9.98 8.11 3.12
C TYR A 67 -10.46 7.70 1.72
N ARG A 68 -11.71 7.24 1.57
CA ARG A 68 -12.31 6.91 0.28
C ARG A 68 -12.43 8.11 -0.67
N GLU A 69 -12.33 9.34 -0.15
CA GLU A 69 -12.34 10.55 -0.96
C GLU A 69 -11.01 10.80 -1.70
N PHE A 70 -9.96 10.02 -1.40
CA PHE A 70 -8.61 10.22 -1.92
C PHE A 70 -8.20 9.13 -2.90
N ALA A 71 -7.63 9.55 -4.05
CA ALA A 71 -6.96 8.64 -4.97
C ALA A 71 -5.56 9.14 -5.33
N VAL A 72 -4.62 8.20 -5.39
CA VAL A 72 -3.27 8.41 -5.92
C VAL A 72 -3.18 7.66 -7.24
N LEU A 73 -2.98 8.39 -8.33
CA LEU A 73 -2.99 7.84 -9.69
C LEU A 73 -1.59 7.89 -10.30
N TYR A 74 -1.18 6.81 -10.93
CA TYR A 74 0.13 6.65 -11.54
C TYR A 74 0.04 5.95 -12.90
N ARG A 75 1.13 6.03 -13.70
CA ARG A 75 1.16 5.47 -15.05
C ARG A 75 1.29 3.94 -15.07
N ALA A 76 2.05 3.34 -14.16
CA ALA A 76 2.37 1.91 -14.19
C ALA A 76 2.38 1.29 -12.78
N ASN A 77 1.99 0.01 -12.67
CA ASN A 77 1.83 -0.71 -11.41
C ASN A 77 3.07 -0.72 -10.50
N HIS A 78 4.29 -0.78 -11.08
CA HIS A 78 5.52 -0.78 -10.28
C HIS A 78 5.73 0.51 -9.48
N MET A 79 5.08 1.61 -9.89
CA MET A 79 5.15 2.90 -9.22
C MET A 79 4.34 2.93 -7.90
N ALA A 80 3.47 1.95 -7.66
CA ALA A 80 2.68 1.88 -6.42
C ALA A 80 3.53 1.65 -5.16
N LYS A 81 4.64 0.91 -5.26
CA LYS A 81 5.44 0.44 -4.11
C LYS A 81 5.85 1.52 -3.10
N PRO A 82 6.43 2.67 -3.49
CA PRO A 82 6.80 3.72 -2.53
C PRO A 82 5.57 4.26 -1.77
N PHE A 83 4.45 4.43 -2.48
CA PHE A 83 3.19 4.95 -1.89
C PHE A 83 2.57 3.93 -0.95
N GLU A 84 2.52 2.65 -1.30
CA GLU A 84 2.09 1.58 -0.41
C GLU A 84 2.92 1.56 0.88
N LYS A 85 4.27 1.67 0.75
CA LYS A 85 5.19 1.71 1.89
C LYS A 85 4.93 2.92 2.79
N ALA A 86 4.77 4.10 2.21
CA ALA A 86 4.53 5.35 2.95
C ALA A 86 3.15 5.34 3.65
N LEU A 87 2.09 4.86 2.98
CA LEU A 87 0.75 4.74 3.56
C LEU A 87 0.73 3.74 4.72
N ARG A 88 1.39 2.57 4.58
CA ARG A 88 1.53 1.60 5.68
C ARG A 88 2.26 2.20 6.87
N ARG A 89 3.37 2.93 6.63
CA ARG A 89 4.13 3.59 7.70
C ARG A 89 3.26 4.61 8.45
N ALA A 90 2.46 5.36 7.72
CA ALA A 90 1.53 6.35 8.28
C ALA A 90 0.23 5.73 8.83
N GLN A 91 0.06 4.40 8.80
CA GLN A 91 -1.15 3.69 9.24
C GLN A 91 -2.42 4.11 8.47
N ILE A 92 -2.27 4.53 7.23
CA ILE A 92 -3.38 4.91 6.36
C ILE A 92 -3.82 3.67 5.58
N PRO A 93 -5.09 3.24 5.71
CA PRO A 93 -5.61 2.12 4.95
C PRO A 93 -5.70 2.47 3.46
N TYR A 94 -5.36 1.53 2.58
CA TYR A 94 -5.39 1.73 1.14
C TYR A 94 -5.79 0.46 0.40
N LYS A 95 -6.26 0.62 -0.85
CA LYS A 95 -6.46 -0.46 -1.82
C LYS A 95 -5.74 -0.14 -3.12
N VAL A 96 -5.28 -1.18 -3.84
CA VAL A 96 -4.68 -1.05 -5.18
C VAL A 96 -5.69 -1.53 -6.22
N SER A 97 -6.09 -0.63 -7.13
CA SER A 97 -7.00 -0.93 -8.23
C SER A 97 -6.22 -1.16 -9.52
N GLY A 98 -6.51 -2.24 -10.23
CA GLY A 98 -5.81 -2.60 -11.47
C GLY A 98 -4.40 -3.17 -11.25
N GLY A 99 -4.07 -3.58 -10.04
CA GLY A 99 -2.82 -4.22 -9.65
C GLY A 99 -3.00 -5.10 -8.42
N GLN A 100 -1.92 -5.74 -8.00
CA GLN A 100 -1.89 -6.56 -6.79
C GLN A 100 -1.40 -5.70 -5.61
N SER A 101 -2.25 -5.56 -4.58
CA SER A 101 -1.87 -4.91 -3.32
C SER A 101 -0.74 -5.67 -2.63
N PHE A 102 -0.01 -4.99 -1.77
CA PHE A 102 1.02 -5.64 -0.96
C PHE A 102 0.47 -6.83 -0.16
N PHE A 103 -0.70 -6.68 0.45
CA PHE A 103 -1.36 -7.76 1.21
C PHE A 103 -1.97 -8.87 0.33
N ASP A 104 -2.11 -8.65 -0.98
CA ASP A 104 -2.59 -9.65 -1.92
C ASP A 104 -1.51 -10.61 -2.43
N ARG A 105 -0.24 -10.24 -2.23
CA ARG A 105 0.90 -11.07 -2.63
C ARG A 105 0.90 -12.39 -1.87
N ALA A 106 1.19 -13.48 -2.57
CA ALA A 106 1.10 -14.83 -2.00
C ALA A 106 1.97 -15.00 -0.75
N GLU A 107 3.23 -14.52 -0.81
CA GLU A 107 4.17 -14.56 0.31
C GLU A 107 3.70 -13.76 1.52
N ILE A 108 3.00 -12.64 1.31
CA ILE A 108 2.46 -11.82 2.40
C ILE A 108 1.20 -12.46 2.98
N LYS A 109 0.32 -13.02 2.14
CA LYS A 109 -0.83 -13.80 2.61
C LYS A 109 -0.41 -15.01 3.45
N ASP A 110 0.71 -15.64 3.11
CA ASP A 110 1.25 -16.75 3.90
C ASP A 110 1.63 -16.26 5.30
N LEU A 111 2.40 -15.17 5.41
CA LEU A 111 2.80 -14.62 6.71
C LEU A 111 1.58 -14.13 7.51
N CYS A 112 0.64 -13.45 6.87
CA CYS A 112 -0.59 -13.01 7.52
C CYS A 112 -1.39 -14.20 8.09
N ALA A 113 -1.43 -15.34 7.40
CA ALA A 113 -2.09 -16.55 7.92
C ALA A 113 -1.43 -17.05 9.21
N TRP A 114 -0.08 -17.04 9.28
CA TRP A 114 0.63 -17.37 10.51
C TRP A 114 0.29 -16.39 11.64
N PHE A 115 0.27 -15.09 11.38
CA PHE A 115 -0.05 -14.07 12.39
C PHE A 115 -1.50 -14.15 12.85
N ARG A 116 -2.44 -14.44 11.94
CA ARG A 116 -3.84 -14.66 12.28
C ARG A 116 -3.98 -15.85 13.24
N LEU A 117 -3.22 -16.91 12.99
CA LEU A 117 -3.24 -18.11 13.82
C LEU A 117 -2.60 -17.89 15.20
N TRP A 118 -1.58 -16.98 15.31
CA TRP A 118 -1.05 -16.56 16.63
C TRP A 118 -2.08 -15.79 17.44
N VAL A 119 -2.95 -15.06 16.78
CA VAL A 119 -3.99 -14.21 17.41
C VAL A 119 -5.25 -15.02 17.74
N ASN A 120 -5.62 -15.91 16.85
CA ASN A 120 -6.81 -16.73 16.96
C ASN A 120 -6.57 -18.14 16.38
N ASN A 121 -6.42 -19.10 17.24
CA ASN A 121 -6.18 -20.50 16.87
C ASN A 121 -7.38 -21.16 16.18
N ASP A 122 -8.59 -20.58 16.31
CA ASP A 122 -9.82 -21.09 15.69
C ASP A 122 -10.03 -20.59 14.26
N ASP A 123 -9.06 -19.86 13.69
CA ASP A 123 -9.10 -19.42 12.29
C ASP A 123 -8.71 -20.57 11.35
N ASP A 124 -9.67 -21.42 10.99
CA ASP A 124 -9.46 -22.56 10.11
C ASP A 124 -8.88 -22.22 8.73
N PRO A 125 -9.32 -21.15 8.03
CA PRO A 125 -8.66 -20.71 6.80
C PRO A 125 -7.18 -20.35 6.99
N ALA A 126 -6.84 -19.65 8.07
CA ALA A 126 -5.45 -19.32 8.41
C ALA A 126 -4.64 -20.57 8.74
N PHE A 127 -5.25 -21.52 9.50
CA PHE A 127 -4.64 -22.80 9.80
C PHE A 127 -4.28 -23.59 8.54
N LEU A 128 -5.22 -23.75 7.62
CA LEU A 128 -5.01 -24.49 6.37
C LEU A 128 -3.86 -23.90 5.55
N ARG A 129 -3.76 -22.57 5.51
CA ARG A 129 -2.68 -21.90 4.81
C ARG A 129 -1.34 -22.03 5.52
N ALA A 130 -1.27 -21.77 6.82
CA ALA A 130 -0.05 -21.83 7.60
C ALA A 130 0.55 -23.24 7.69
N VAL A 131 -0.29 -24.28 7.80
CA VAL A 131 0.16 -25.69 7.89
C VAL A 131 0.72 -26.21 6.56
N THR A 132 0.28 -25.64 5.44
CA THR A 132 0.70 -26.07 4.08
C THR A 132 1.81 -25.20 3.48
N SER A 133 2.05 -24.01 4.03
CA SER A 133 3.04 -23.05 3.53
C SER A 133 3.98 -22.59 4.65
N PRO A 134 5.24 -23.03 4.67
CA PRO A 134 5.92 -24.01 3.81
C PRO A 134 5.44 -25.48 4.00
N LYS A 135 5.65 -26.31 2.96
CA LYS A 135 5.30 -27.75 3.01
C LYS A 135 6.02 -28.47 4.16
N ARG A 136 5.27 -29.24 4.98
CA ARG A 136 5.76 -29.98 6.16
C ARG A 136 5.46 -31.47 6.11
N GLY A 137 5.19 -32.03 4.93
CA GLY A 137 4.79 -33.42 4.81
C GLY A 137 3.35 -33.70 5.28
N ILE A 138 2.56 -32.66 5.57
CA ILE A 138 1.14 -32.76 5.90
C ILE A 138 0.38 -32.63 4.57
N GLY A 139 -0.10 -33.74 4.04
CA GLY A 139 -0.79 -33.81 2.76
C GLY A 139 -2.29 -33.61 2.87
N HIS A 140 -2.94 -33.47 1.71
CA HIS A 140 -4.39 -33.27 1.59
C HIS A 140 -5.22 -34.34 2.33
N GLN A 141 -4.84 -35.61 2.26
CA GLN A 141 -5.53 -36.70 2.95
C GLN A 141 -5.49 -36.55 4.48
N THR A 142 -4.35 -36.11 5.02
CA THR A 142 -4.20 -35.83 6.44
C THR A 142 -5.11 -34.70 6.89
N LEU A 143 -5.17 -33.60 6.11
CA LEU A 143 -6.04 -32.47 6.40
C LEU A 143 -7.51 -32.80 6.24
N ALA A 144 -7.89 -33.64 5.26
CA ALA A 144 -9.26 -34.13 5.11
C ALA A 144 -9.70 -34.99 6.30
N GLY A 145 -8.82 -35.88 6.79
CA GLY A 145 -9.07 -36.66 8.02
C GLY A 145 -9.22 -35.81 9.25
N LEU A 146 -8.38 -34.78 9.41
CA LEU A 146 -8.47 -33.80 10.48
C LEU A 146 -9.78 -32.99 10.40
N GLY A 147 -10.17 -32.53 9.20
CA GLY A 147 -11.41 -31.79 8.99
C GLY A 147 -12.67 -32.61 9.28
N THR A 148 -12.64 -33.92 8.94
CA THR A 148 -13.73 -34.84 9.29
C THR A 148 -13.86 -34.99 10.81
N LEU A 149 -12.75 -35.08 11.54
CA LEU A 149 -12.75 -35.17 13.00
C LEU A 149 -13.26 -33.86 13.62
N ALA A 150 -12.72 -32.71 13.18
CA ALA A 150 -13.11 -31.39 13.65
C ALA A 150 -14.62 -31.15 13.47
N SER A 151 -15.15 -31.46 12.29
CA SER A 151 -16.58 -31.36 11.99
C SER A 151 -17.43 -32.25 12.88
N GLN A 152 -17.02 -33.52 13.13
CA GLN A 152 -17.73 -34.48 13.96
C GLN A 152 -17.87 -34.00 15.39
N TYR A 153 -16.84 -33.40 15.95
CA TYR A 153 -16.79 -32.93 17.35
C TYR A 153 -17.08 -31.45 17.53
N LYS A 154 -17.35 -30.71 16.43
CA LYS A 154 -17.56 -29.27 16.41
C LYS A 154 -16.38 -28.49 17.02
N LEU A 155 -15.17 -28.91 16.70
CA LEU A 155 -13.91 -28.30 17.09
C LEU A 155 -13.35 -27.49 15.92
N SER A 156 -12.47 -26.52 16.21
CA SER A 156 -11.61 -25.95 15.20
C SER A 156 -10.57 -26.99 14.71
N LEU A 157 -9.96 -26.75 13.54
CA LEU A 157 -8.89 -27.63 13.04
C LEU A 157 -7.71 -27.66 14.02
N PHE A 158 -7.40 -26.55 14.66
CA PHE A 158 -6.33 -26.46 15.65
C PHE A 158 -6.63 -27.24 16.94
N GLU A 159 -7.83 -27.10 17.49
CA GLU A 159 -8.26 -27.88 18.65
C GLU A 159 -8.26 -29.37 18.37
N ALA A 160 -8.66 -29.77 17.16
CA ALA A 160 -8.72 -31.16 16.74
C ALA A 160 -7.32 -31.82 16.71
N LEU A 161 -6.22 -31.06 16.62
CA LEU A 161 -4.83 -31.59 16.68
C LEU A 161 -4.53 -32.33 17.98
N PHE A 162 -5.16 -31.90 19.06
CA PHE A 162 -4.93 -32.42 20.40
C PHE A 162 -6.01 -33.41 20.88
N SER A 163 -6.96 -33.72 20.01
CA SER A 163 -8.00 -34.71 20.30
C SER A 163 -7.44 -36.12 20.40
N HIS A 164 -7.84 -36.85 21.46
CA HIS A 164 -7.47 -38.27 21.61
C HIS A 164 -7.95 -39.14 20.45
N SER A 165 -9.03 -38.75 19.77
CA SER A 165 -9.58 -39.48 18.63
C SER A 165 -8.79 -39.32 17.34
N LEU A 166 -7.79 -38.43 17.31
CA LEU A 166 -6.98 -38.17 16.11
C LEU A 166 -6.18 -39.41 15.68
N SER A 167 -5.64 -40.17 16.64
CA SER A 167 -4.87 -41.40 16.41
C SER A 167 -5.69 -42.56 15.85
N SER A 168 -7.01 -42.56 16.02
CA SER A 168 -7.89 -43.56 15.43
C SER A 168 -8.19 -43.32 13.94
N ARG A 169 -7.92 -42.13 13.44
CA ARG A 169 -8.25 -41.71 12.07
C ARG A 169 -7.04 -41.50 11.18
N LEU A 170 -5.92 -41.15 11.74
CA LEU A 170 -4.70 -40.79 11.01
C LEU A 170 -3.54 -41.70 11.42
N SER A 171 -2.57 -41.84 10.49
CA SER A 171 -1.35 -42.60 10.80
C SER A 171 -0.53 -41.93 11.91
N PRO A 172 0.23 -42.68 12.70
CA PRO A 172 1.06 -42.14 13.78
C PRO A 172 1.99 -41.03 13.29
N ARG A 173 2.54 -41.15 12.08
CA ARG A 173 3.39 -40.15 11.46
C ARG A 173 2.60 -38.84 11.19
N ALA A 174 1.38 -38.92 10.64
CA ALA A 174 0.54 -37.76 10.38
C ALA A 174 0.14 -37.07 11.67
N VAL A 175 -0.25 -37.82 12.68
CA VAL A 175 -0.57 -37.30 14.03
C VAL A 175 0.64 -36.58 14.62
N GLY A 176 1.82 -37.21 14.56
CA GLY A 176 3.07 -36.60 15.05
C GLY A 176 3.38 -35.26 14.39
N SER A 177 3.31 -35.18 13.04
CA SER A 177 3.56 -33.95 12.29
C SER A 177 2.54 -32.84 12.60
N LEU A 178 1.26 -33.19 12.75
CA LEU A 178 0.19 -32.24 13.11
C LEU A 178 0.40 -31.70 14.54
N GLN A 179 0.67 -32.56 15.50
CA GLN A 179 0.90 -32.16 16.89
C GLN A 179 2.19 -31.38 17.08
N GLU A 180 3.24 -31.68 16.30
CA GLU A 180 4.48 -30.89 16.27
C GLU A 180 4.18 -29.47 15.79
N PHE A 181 3.41 -29.32 14.71
CA PHE A 181 2.97 -28.02 14.22
C PHE A 181 2.16 -27.27 15.30
N GLY A 182 1.20 -27.92 15.95
CA GLY A 182 0.39 -27.29 17.02
C GLY A 182 1.24 -26.82 18.19
N ARG A 183 2.20 -27.65 18.66
CA ARG A 183 3.15 -27.25 19.73
C ARG A 183 4.02 -26.07 19.30
N PHE A 184 4.51 -26.08 18.07
CA PHE A 184 5.30 -24.98 17.52
C PHE A 184 4.51 -23.67 17.47
N MET A 185 3.22 -23.72 17.08
CA MET A 185 2.36 -22.54 17.09
C MET A 185 2.15 -21.98 18.49
N ASN A 186 1.88 -22.84 19.48
CA ASN A 186 1.73 -22.42 20.87
C ASN A 186 3.00 -21.77 21.44
N ASP A 187 4.19 -22.31 21.09
CA ASP A 187 5.47 -21.70 21.46
C ASP A 187 5.66 -20.33 20.83
N LEU A 188 5.35 -20.20 19.54
CA LEU A 188 5.43 -18.91 18.84
C LEU A 188 4.50 -17.85 19.44
N GLU A 189 3.25 -18.19 19.71
CA GLU A 189 2.28 -17.29 20.37
C GLU A 189 2.81 -16.85 21.75
N TYR A 190 3.24 -17.81 22.57
CA TYR A 190 3.78 -17.53 23.90
C TYR A 190 4.99 -16.58 23.86
N ARG A 191 5.90 -16.78 22.92
CA ARG A 191 7.09 -15.95 22.75
C ARG A 191 6.74 -14.59 22.15
N ALA A 192 5.86 -14.53 21.13
CA ALA A 192 5.41 -13.28 20.51
C ALA A 192 4.73 -12.34 21.51
N LYS A 193 3.99 -12.88 22.48
CA LYS A 193 3.37 -12.10 23.56
C LYS A 193 4.40 -11.43 24.48
N ARG A 194 5.62 -11.99 24.59
CA ARG A 194 6.69 -11.51 25.45
C ARG A 194 7.77 -10.72 24.74
N THR A 195 7.76 -10.73 23.42
CA THR A 195 8.70 -9.99 22.58
C THR A 195 8.25 -8.55 22.44
N HIS A 196 9.06 -7.61 22.93
CA HIS A 196 8.80 -6.17 22.90
C HIS A 196 9.98 -5.42 22.28
N GLY A 197 9.69 -4.29 21.63
CA GLY A 197 10.74 -3.50 21.00
C GLY A 197 11.14 -3.97 19.61
N ALA A 198 11.63 -3.03 18.79
CA ALA A 198 11.91 -3.28 17.38
C ALA A 198 13.01 -4.33 17.14
N GLU A 199 14.09 -4.27 17.92
CA GLU A 199 15.24 -5.17 17.74
C GLU A 199 14.89 -6.62 18.11
N GLU A 200 14.23 -6.83 19.25
CA GLU A 200 13.80 -8.17 19.67
C GLU A 200 12.76 -8.76 18.72
N ALA A 201 11.79 -7.95 18.30
CA ALA A 201 10.77 -8.37 17.34
C ALA A 201 11.38 -8.74 15.99
N LYS A 202 12.36 -7.95 15.50
CA LYS A 202 13.09 -8.27 14.27
C LYS A 202 13.87 -9.57 14.40
N ALA A 203 14.62 -9.74 15.48
CA ALA A 203 15.37 -10.97 15.72
C ALA A 203 14.46 -12.19 15.80
N PHE A 204 13.33 -12.09 16.49
CA PHE A 204 12.31 -13.13 16.57
C PHE A 204 11.76 -13.51 15.19
N LEU A 205 11.31 -12.52 14.39
CA LEU A 205 10.72 -12.76 13.09
C LEU A 205 11.73 -13.41 12.12
N LEU A 206 12.97 -12.95 12.11
CA LEU A 206 14.02 -13.55 11.28
C LEU A 206 14.36 -14.98 11.70
N GLN A 207 14.39 -15.26 13.02
CA GLN A 207 14.61 -16.62 13.51
C GLN A 207 13.43 -17.54 13.15
N TRP A 208 12.19 -17.09 13.33
CA TRP A 208 11.00 -17.82 12.92
C TRP A 208 11.01 -18.18 11.44
N LEU A 209 11.34 -17.22 10.54
CA LEU A 209 11.46 -17.49 9.11
C LEU A 209 12.51 -18.57 8.77
N LYS A 210 13.62 -18.59 9.52
CA LYS A 210 14.66 -19.65 9.41
C LYS A 210 14.13 -21.00 9.89
N ASP A 211 13.45 -21.04 11.05
CA ASP A 211 12.91 -22.26 11.65
C ASP A 211 11.91 -22.95 10.69
N ILE A 212 11.06 -22.16 10.03
CA ILE A 212 10.10 -22.66 9.03
C ILE A 212 10.73 -22.83 7.64
N ARG A 213 11.99 -22.44 7.43
CA ARG A 213 12.71 -22.49 6.13
C ARG A 213 11.97 -21.77 5.01
N TYR A 214 11.38 -20.59 5.31
CA TYR A 214 10.50 -19.89 4.38
C TYR A 214 11.24 -19.37 3.15
N GLU A 215 12.48 -18.88 3.29
CA GLU A 215 13.32 -18.47 2.16
C GLU A 215 13.48 -19.62 1.16
N LYS A 216 13.90 -20.79 1.63
CA LYS A 216 14.05 -21.98 0.79
C LYS A 216 12.74 -22.33 0.09
N HIS A 217 11.61 -22.27 0.81
CA HIS A 217 10.28 -22.52 0.24
C HIS A 217 9.97 -21.60 -0.95
N LEU A 218 10.32 -20.31 -0.88
CA LEU A 218 10.12 -19.39 -1.98
C LEU A 218 10.99 -19.72 -3.20
N TYR A 219 12.26 -20.08 -2.98
CA TYR A 219 13.17 -20.46 -4.07
C TYR A 219 12.82 -21.84 -4.69
N ASP A 220 12.41 -22.80 -3.88
CA ASP A 220 11.98 -24.13 -4.38
C ASP A 220 10.64 -24.07 -5.14
N GLY A 221 9.82 -23.06 -4.90
CA GLY A 221 8.50 -22.88 -5.50
C GLY A 221 8.45 -22.00 -6.74
N GLU A 222 9.59 -21.45 -7.19
CA GLU A 222 9.64 -20.47 -8.26
C GLU A 222 10.79 -20.79 -9.24
N ASP A 223 10.48 -20.96 -10.52
CA ASP A 223 11.48 -21.25 -11.54
C ASP A 223 12.44 -20.08 -11.83
N ASN A 224 12.00 -18.86 -11.53
CA ASN A 224 12.78 -17.64 -11.77
C ASN A 224 13.36 -17.11 -10.46
N GLU A 225 14.68 -17.26 -10.29
CA GLU A 225 15.42 -16.81 -9.11
C GLU A 225 15.23 -15.33 -8.80
N LYS A 226 15.10 -14.45 -9.82
CA LYS A 226 14.85 -13.01 -9.61
C LYS A 226 13.47 -12.75 -8.99
N VAL A 227 12.47 -13.58 -9.36
CA VAL A 227 11.13 -13.49 -8.77
C VAL A 227 11.15 -13.99 -7.33
N ALA A 228 11.82 -15.11 -7.05
CA ALA A 228 12.00 -15.61 -5.69
C ALA A 228 12.71 -14.58 -4.79
N ALA A 229 13.81 -13.99 -5.26
CA ALA A 229 14.52 -12.94 -4.55
C ALA A 229 13.66 -11.69 -4.28
N ALA A 230 12.82 -11.30 -5.24
CA ALA A 230 11.89 -10.18 -5.06
C ALA A 230 10.81 -10.48 -4.01
N ARG A 231 10.27 -11.71 -3.99
CA ARG A 231 9.33 -12.18 -2.96
C ARG A 231 10.00 -12.22 -1.59
N TRP A 232 11.22 -12.73 -1.50
CA TRP A 232 11.98 -12.73 -0.25
C TRP A 232 12.23 -11.31 0.28
N THR A 233 12.56 -10.37 -0.59
CA THR A 233 12.67 -8.94 -0.23
C THR A 233 11.36 -8.40 0.33
N ASN A 234 10.20 -8.73 -0.26
CA ASN A 234 8.90 -8.33 0.28
C ASN A 234 8.65 -8.89 1.69
N VAL A 235 9.07 -10.14 1.95
CA VAL A 235 8.98 -10.77 3.28
C VAL A 235 9.82 -10.02 4.31
N LEU A 236 11.07 -9.70 3.98
CA LEU A 236 11.96 -8.96 4.88
C LEU A 236 11.44 -7.54 5.15
N GLU A 237 10.99 -6.83 4.13
CA GLU A 237 10.36 -5.50 4.30
C GLU A 237 9.12 -5.56 5.21
N PHE A 238 8.34 -6.64 5.12
CA PHE A 238 7.17 -6.82 5.96
C PHE A 238 7.57 -7.07 7.43
N CYS A 239 8.58 -7.91 7.66
CA CYS A 239 9.10 -8.17 9.01
C CYS A 239 9.72 -6.91 9.63
N ASP A 240 10.48 -6.13 8.87
CA ASP A 240 11.05 -4.86 9.32
C ASP A 240 9.95 -3.85 9.70
N TRP A 241 8.89 -3.77 8.89
CA TRP A 241 7.75 -2.92 9.19
C TRP A 241 7.02 -3.37 10.45
N MET A 242 6.78 -4.67 10.66
CA MET A 242 6.18 -5.20 11.89
C MET A 242 7.04 -4.90 13.11
N ALA A 243 8.34 -5.18 13.02
CA ALA A 243 9.28 -4.96 14.12
C ALA A 243 9.33 -3.49 14.53
N GLY A 244 9.39 -2.57 13.56
CA GLY A 244 9.35 -1.13 13.81
C GLY A 244 8.11 -0.68 14.60
N ARG A 245 6.97 -1.36 14.42
CA ARG A 245 5.74 -1.07 15.17
C ARG A 245 5.77 -1.54 16.63
N CYS A 246 6.64 -2.50 16.96
CA CYS A 246 6.86 -2.91 18.34
C CYS A 246 7.74 -1.92 19.10
N GLY A 247 8.58 -1.14 18.40
CA GLY A 247 9.62 -0.30 19.00
C GLY A 247 9.15 0.99 19.67
N GLY A 248 7.87 1.33 19.62
CA GLY A 248 7.36 2.57 20.24
C GLY A 248 7.85 3.88 19.60
N MET A 249 8.59 3.81 18.51
CA MET A 249 9.03 4.96 17.72
C MET A 249 8.27 4.98 16.40
N ILE A 250 7.40 5.94 16.22
CA ILE A 250 6.70 6.18 14.96
C ILE A 250 7.26 7.45 14.36
N ASP A 251 7.93 7.33 13.22
CA ASP A 251 8.15 8.49 12.36
C ASP A 251 6.79 8.98 11.88
N ASP A 252 6.37 10.13 12.36
CA ASP A 252 5.22 10.78 11.76
C ASP A 252 5.60 11.29 10.36
N ALA A 253 4.59 11.62 9.55
CA ALA A 253 4.81 12.12 8.19
C ALA A 253 5.59 13.47 8.14
N ALA A 254 5.89 14.06 9.29
CA ALA A 254 6.71 15.26 9.44
C ALA A 254 8.14 14.96 9.89
N GLY A 255 8.50 13.68 10.08
CA GLY A 255 9.83 13.25 10.53
C GLY A 255 10.10 13.56 12.00
N VAL A 256 9.07 13.72 12.81
CA VAL A 256 9.18 13.91 14.26
C VAL A 256 9.01 12.54 14.91
N ASN A 257 10.05 12.07 15.61
CA ASN A 257 9.99 10.86 16.42
C ASN A 257 9.02 11.11 17.60
N VAL A 258 7.83 10.53 17.54
CA VAL A 258 6.89 10.51 18.65
C VAL A 258 7.10 9.20 19.39
N ALA A 259 7.55 9.27 20.64
CA ALA A 259 7.61 8.11 21.52
C ALA A 259 6.17 7.61 21.75
N SER A 260 5.87 6.41 21.27
CA SER A 260 4.65 5.68 21.61
C SER A 260 4.99 4.54 22.57
N GLU A 261 3.98 4.02 23.27
CA GLU A 261 4.17 2.85 24.13
C GLU A 261 4.68 1.66 23.31
N THR A 262 5.66 0.93 23.86
CA THR A 262 6.15 -0.32 23.27
C THR A 262 5.03 -1.35 23.25
N LYS A 263 4.79 -1.96 22.08
CA LYS A 263 3.80 -3.02 21.90
C LYS A 263 4.50 -4.37 21.81
N SER A 264 3.82 -5.41 22.29
CA SER A 264 4.27 -6.78 22.04
C SER A 264 4.10 -7.13 20.56
N LEU A 265 4.88 -8.09 20.07
CA LEU A 265 4.75 -8.59 18.71
C LEU A 265 3.36 -9.18 18.44
N LEU A 266 2.72 -9.78 19.45
CA LEU A 266 1.37 -10.31 19.34
C LEU A 266 0.32 -9.20 19.14
N GLU A 267 0.42 -8.07 19.86
CA GLU A 267 -0.48 -6.91 19.67
C GLU A 267 -0.32 -6.30 18.27
N VAL A 268 0.91 -6.25 17.76
CA VAL A 268 1.16 -5.83 16.38
C VAL A 268 0.55 -6.82 15.39
N ALA A 269 0.69 -8.13 15.62
CA ALA A 269 0.07 -9.17 14.80
C ALA A 269 -1.47 -9.06 14.79
N GLN A 270 -2.11 -8.71 15.92
CA GLN A 270 -3.57 -8.43 15.97
C GLN A 270 -3.97 -7.29 15.04
N THR A 271 -3.22 -6.19 15.07
CA THR A 271 -3.48 -5.05 14.19
C THR A 271 -3.38 -5.44 12.71
N ILE A 272 -2.38 -6.26 12.36
CA ILE A 272 -2.14 -6.71 10.98
C ILE A 272 -3.21 -7.70 10.53
N SER A 273 -3.64 -8.58 11.43
CA SER A 273 -4.76 -9.48 11.18
C SER A 273 -6.02 -8.72 10.77
N LEU A 274 -6.35 -7.64 11.48
CA LEU A 274 -7.47 -6.76 11.13
C LEU A 274 -7.28 -6.08 9.77
N LEU A 275 -6.09 -5.55 9.49
CA LEU A 275 -5.79 -4.88 8.21
C LEU A 275 -5.86 -5.85 7.02
N SER A 276 -5.37 -7.08 7.17
CA SER A 276 -5.45 -8.09 6.12
C SER A 276 -6.89 -8.51 5.81
N THR A 277 -7.71 -8.66 6.85
CA THR A 277 -9.13 -9.02 6.72
C THR A 277 -9.96 -7.89 6.07
N LEU A 278 -9.62 -6.62 6.34
CA LEU A 278 -10.30 -5.47 5.70
C LEU A 278 -10.07 -5.45 4.18
N ASN A 279 -8.89 -5.86 3.71
CA ASN A 279 -8.61 -5.97 2.28
C ASN A 279 -9.36 -7.12 1.58
N GLU A 280 -9.81 -8.13 2.32
CA GLU A 280 -10.58 -9.27 1.78
C GLU A 280 -12.09 -8.97 1.66
N ARG A 281 -12.58 -7.89 2.29
CA ARG A 281 -13.99 -7.51 2.20
C ARG A 281 -14.26 -6.68 0.94
N GLU A 282 -15.23 -7.12 0.13
CA GLU A 282 -15.67 -6.44 -1.09
C GLU A 282 -16.49 -5.15 -0.84
N GLU A 283 -16.93 -4.89 0.37
CA GLU A 283 -17.67 -3.67 0.73
C GLU A 283 -16.76 -2.45 0.65
N ASP A 284 -17.27 -1.32 0.13
CA ASP A 284 -16.54 -0.07 -0.13
C ASP A 284 -15.86 0.49 1.14
N PRO A 285 -14.62 0.06 1.43
CA PRO A 285 -13.98 0.39 2.68
C PRO A 285 -13.53 1.85 2.66
N ASN A 286 -13.45 2.48 3.83
CA ASN A 286 -12.91 3.82 3.99
C ASN A 286 -11.38 3.80 3.83
N VAL A 287 -10.89 3.70 2.58
CA VAL A 287 -9.49 3.51 2.23
C VAL A 287 -9.05 4.44 1.09
N VAL A 288 -7.77 4.82 1.05
CA VAL A 288 -7.18 5.53 -0.07
C VAL A 288 -7.07 4.59 -1.28
N THR A 289 -7.48 5.05 -2.46
CA THR A 289 -7.32 4.26 -3.69
C THR A 289 -5.99 4.58 -4.36
N LEU A 290 -5.14 3.56 -4.55
CA LEU A 290 -3.98 3.58 -5.43
C LEU A 290 -4.37 2.95 -6.76
N SER A 291 -4.21 3.65 -7.89
CA SER A 291 -4.67 3.12 -9.18
C SER A 291 -3.79 3.57 -10.34
N THR A 292 -3.70 2.72 -11.37
CA THR A 292 -3.15 3.18 -12.64
C THR A 292 -4.14 4.10 -13.34
N LEU A 293 -3.62 5.00 -14.18
CA LEU A 293 -4.47 5.88 -15.01
C LEU A 293 -5.46 5.09 -15.88
N HIS A 294 -5.07 3.90 -16.35
CA HIS A 294 -5.94 3.04 -17.13
C HIS A 294 -7.10 2.47 -16.31
N ALA A 295 -6.82 1.97 -15.11
CA ALA A 295 -7.83 1.40 -14.24
C ALA A 295 -8.75 2.46 -13.62
N ALA A 296 -8.31 3.71 -13.56
CA ALA A 296 -9.08 4.84 -13.08
C ALA A 296 -10.15 5.33 -14.08
N LYS A 297 -10.19 4.80 -15.31
CA LYS A 297 -11.18 5.20 -16.32
C LYS A 297 -12.60 4.86 -15.85
N GLY A 298 -13.48 5.86 -15.82
CA GLY A 298 -14.87 5.72 -15.35
C GLY A 298 -15.07 5.93 -13.85
N LEU A 299 -13.99 6.02 -13.08
CA LEU A 299 -14.04 6.32 -11.63
C LEU A 299 -13.79 7.82 -11.40
N GLU A 300 -14.20 8.32 -10.24
CA GLU A 300 -13.97 9.72 -9.83
C GLU A 300 -13.81 9.81 -8.31
N TRP A 301 -13.00 10.78 -7.87
CA TRP A 301 -12.78 11.04 -6.45
C TRP A 301 -12.77 12.53 -6.13
N PRO A 302 -13.20 12.94 -4.94
CA PRO A 302 -13.11 14.33 -4.49
C PRO A 302 -11.68 14.88 -4.59
N HIS A 303 -10.68 14.10 -4.20
CA HIS A 303 -9.28 14.52 -4.15
C HIS A 303 -8.38 13.54 -4.89
N VAL A 304 -7.71 14.01 -5.94
CA VAL A 304 -6.81 13.20 -6.76
C VAL A 304 -5.39 13.75 -6.70
N ILE A 305 -4.42 12.85 -6.60
CA ILE A 305 -3.00 13.14 -6.67
C ILE A 305 -2.40 12.31 -7.80
N LEU A 306 -1.98 12.98 -8.89
CA LEU A 306 -1.24 12.36 -9.99
C LEU A 306 0.24 12.35 -9.64
N VAL A 307 0.88 11.17 -9.59
CA VAL A 307 2.25 11.00 -9.14
C VAL A 307 3.17 10.50 -10.23
N GLY A 308 4.48 10.78 -10.08
CA GLY A 308 5.49 10.40 -11.07
C GLY A 308 5.27 11.06 -12.42
N VAL A 309 4.76 12.28 -12.44
CA VAL A 309 4.50 13.02 -13.68
C VAL A 309 5.83 13.60 -14.20
N ASN A 310 6.70 12.68 -14.59
CA ASN A 310 8.03 12.94 -15.10
C ASN A 310 8.13 12.65 -16.60
N GLU A 311 8.98 13.40 -17.30
CA GLU A 311 9.34 13.10 -18.68
C GLU A 311 9.98 11.70 -18.76
N GLY A 312 9.45 10.86 -19.66
CA GLY A 312 9.85 9.45 -19.81
C GLY A 312 9.11 8.45 -18.92
N LEU A 313 8.26 8.91 -17.96
CA LEU A 313 7.29 8.09 -17.23
C LEU A 313 5.86 8.40 -17.68
N LEU A 314 5.53 9.66 -17.79
CA LEU A 314 4.26 10.17 -18.33
C LEU A 314 4.54 11.51 -19.04
N PRO A 315 4.77 11.53 -20.36
CA PRO A 315 4.63 10.42 -21.33
C PRO A 315 5.69 9.34 -21.16
N PHE A 316 5.29 8.07 -21.35
CA PHE A 316 6.20 6.94 -21.26
C PHE A 316 7.10 6.86 -22.47
N LYS A 317 8.45 6.86 -22.27
CA LYS A 317 9.44 6.58 -23.30
C LYS A 317 9.77 5.10 -23.30
N MET A 318 9.61 4.44 -24.45
CA MET A 318 10.26 3.14 -24.66
C MET A 318 11.74 3.35 -24.94
N ASP A 319 12.57 2.46 -24.40
CA ASP A 319 14.01 2.48 -24.65
C ASP A 319 14.32 2.43 -26.15
N GLU A 320 15.32 3.20 -26.55
CA GLU A 320 15.73 3.40 -27.95
C GLU A 320 16.39 2.15 -28.59
N ASP A 321 16.43 1.02 -27.89
CA ASP A 321 17.13 -0.19 -28.29
C ASP A 321 16.56 -0.91 -29.54
N ASN A 322 15.37 -0.51 -30.02
CA ASN A 322 14.75 -1.02 -31.24
C ASN A 322 14.99 -0.14 -32.50
N LYS A 323 16.00 0.72 -32.50
CA LYS A 323 16.27 1.67 -33.60
C LYS A 323 16.80 1.04 -34.90
N ALA A 324 17.15 -0.23 -34.90
CA ALA A 324 17.95 -0.81 -35.99
C ALA A 324 17.19 -1.26 -37.23
N SER A 325 15.85 -1.16 -37.30
CA SER A 325 15.09 -1.79 -38.39
C SER A 325 13.87 -1.05 -38.95
N MET A 326 13.62 0.22 -38.59
CA MET A 326 12.45 0.94 -39.13
C MET A 326 12.86 2.24 -39.82
N ASP A 327 12.17 2.56 -40.94
CA ASP A 327 12.29 3.85 -41.62
C ASP A 327 12.02 5.01 -40.65
N ALA A 328 12.81 6.09 -40.74
CA ALA A 328 12.74 7.23 -39.81
C ALA A 328 11.36 7.90 -39.76
N GLU A 329 10.63 7.92 -40.86
CA GLU A 329 9.26 8.48 -40.96
C GLU A 329 8.25 7.63 -40.19
N VAL A 330 8.28 6.31 -40.33
CA VAL A 330 7.40 5.36 -39.62
C VAL A 330 7.66 5.43 -38.11
N HIS A 331 8.93 5.61 -37.72
CA HIS A 331 9.31 5.78 -36.34
C HIS A 331 8.77 7.11 -35.74
N ALA A 332 8.87 8.21 -36.46
CA ALA A 332 8.36 9.50 -36.04
C ALA A 332 6.84 9.53 -35.88
N GLU A 333 6.11 8.91 -36.82
CA GLU A 333 4.64 8.79 -36.76
C GLU A 333 4.20 7.92 -35.57
N GLY A 334 4.90 6.82 -35.32
CA GLY A 334 4.66 5.95 -34.17
C GLY A 334 4.90 6.67 -32.82
N GLN A 335 5.93 7.53 -32.74
CA GLN A 335 6.19 8.34 -31.55
C GLN A 335 5.10 9.39 -31.32
N LEU A 336 4.62 10.03 -32.37
CA LEU A 336 3.54 11.01 -32.29
C LEU A 336 2.23 10.37 -31.80
N THR A 337 1.86 9.24 -32.37
CA THR A 337 0.66 8.48 -31.97
C THR A 337 0.71 8.10 -30.50
N ARG A 338 1.85 7.62 -30.02
CA ARG A 338 2.05 7.28 -28.59
C ARG A 338 1.95 8.51 -27.70
N LEU A 339 2.56 9.62 -28.08
CA LEU A 339 2.45 10.85 -27.31
C LEU A 339 0.99 11.31 -27.18
N GLN A 340 0.21 11.15 -28.25
CA GLN A 340 -1.21 11.44 -28.23
C GLN A 340 -2.00 10.53 -27.28
N GLU A 341 -1.64 9.25 -27.20
CA GLU A 341 -2.24 8.31 -26.24
C GLU A 341 -1.86 8.64 -24.80
N GLU A 342 -0.58 8.90 -24.51
CA GLU A 342 -0.12 9.31 -23.19
C GLU A 342 -0.80 10.63 -22.75
N ARG A 343 -1.03 11.56 -23.69
CA ARG A 343 -1.77 12.80 -23.42
C ARG A 343 -3.24 12.52 -23.07
N ARG A 344 -3.87 11.53 -23.73
CA ARG A 344 -5.23 11.07 -23.36
C ARG A 344 -5.25 10.47 -21.96
N LEU A 345 -4.21 9.73 -21.56
CA LEU A 345 -4.09 9.20 -20.22
C LEU A 345 -3.94 10.30 -19.17
N MET A 346 -3.11 11.31 -19.44
CA MET A 346 -2.97 12.48 -18.56
C MET A 346 -4.32 13.22 -18.44
N TYR A 347 -5.03 13.41 -19.55
CA TYR A 347 -6.37 13.98 -19.57
C TYR A 347 -7.36 13.17 -18.71
N VAL A 348 -7.36 11.83 -18.84
CA VAL A 348 -8.18 10.96 -17.98
C VAL A 348 -7.83 11.21 -16.51
N GLY A 349 -6.55 11.20 -16.14
CA GLY A 349 -6.13 11.41 -14.76
C GLY A 349 -6.61 12.74 -14.17
N ILE A 350 -6.45 13.84 -14.92
CA ILE A 350 -6.92 15.19 -14.51
C ILE A 350 -8.43 15.20 -14.28
N THR A 351 -9.18 14.55 -15.17
CA THR A 351 -10.66 14.55 -15.11
C THR A 351 -11.24 13.65 -14.02
N ARG A 352 -10.40 12.88 -13.31
CA ARG A 352 -10.87 12.05 -12.17
C ARG A 352 -11.09 12.87 -10.90
N ALA A 353 -10.55 14.07 -10.84
CA ALA A 353 -10.68 14.95 -9.68
C ALA A 353 -11.98 15.77 -9.74
N GLN A 354 -12.80 15.62 -8.69
CA GLN A 354 -14.03 16.40 -8.54
C GLN A 354 -13.78 17.77 -7.87
N ARG A 355 -12.92 17.82 -6.82
CA ARG A 355 -12.70 19.02 -5.98
C ARG A 355 -11.28 19.53 -6.06
N SER A 356 -10.29 18.69 -5.78
CA SER A 356 -8.88 19.10 -5.81
C SER A 356 -8.01 18.14 -6.60
N LEU A 357 -7.05 18.71 -7.32
CA LEU A 357 -6.03 17.99 -8.07
C LEU A 357 -4.65 18.45 -7.62
N ALA A 358 -3.79 17.50 -7.27
CA ALA A 358 -2.36 17.72 -7.14
C ALA A 358 -1.61 16.88 -8.18
N VAL A 359 -0.50 17.40 -8.67
CA VAL A 359 0.40 16.71 -9.60
C VAL A 359 1.79 16.72 -9.00
N SER A 360 2.43 15.57 -8.91
CA SER A 360 3.79 15.50 -8.38
C SER A 360 4.77 14.89 -9.37
N TRP A 361 6.03 15.31 -9.23
CA TRP A 361 7.15 14.83 -10.03
C TRP A 361 8.43 14.78 -9.19
N THR A 362 9.41 13.97 -9.60
CA THR A 362 10.67 13.79 -8.90
C THR A 362 11.86 14.40 -9.66
N ARG A 363 12.82 14.98 -8.93
CA ARG A 363 14.05 15.54 -9.51
C ARG A 363 15.07 14.47 -9.89
N ARG A 364 15.02 13.32 -9.22
CA ARG A 364 15.87 12.15 -9.43
C ARG A 364 15.04 10.88 -9.33
N ARG A 365 15.41 9.85 -10.07
CA ARG A 365 14.75 8.55 -10.02
C ARG A 365 15.75 7.41 -10.17
N LYS A 366 15.39 6.25 -9.67
CA LYS A 366 16.17 5.03 -9.84
C LYS A 366 15.92 4.42 -11.23
N LYS A 367 17.02 4.13 -11.97
CA LYS A 367 17.00 3.31 -13.19
C LYS A 367 17.98 2.15 -12.97
N GLY A 368 17.42 0.97 -12.60
CA GLY A 368 18.24 -0.16 -12.16
C GLY A 368 18.98 0.15 -10.84
N ARG A 369 20.31 0.15 -10.88
CA ARG A 369 21.18 0.47 -9.73
C ARG A 369 21.61 1.95 -9.68
N GLU A 370 21.32 2.70 -10.71
CA GLU A 370 21.76 4.11 -10.83
C GLU A 370 20.64 5.07 -10.46
N THR A 371 21.02 6.22 -9.93
CA THR A 371 20.13 7.35 -9.72
C THR A 371 20.38 8.39 -10.80
N ILE A 372 19.40 8.64 -11.64
CA ILE A 372 19.49 9.59 -12.75
C ILE A 372 18.67 10.85 -12.46
N ALA A 373 19.10 11.99 -13.00
CA ALA A 373 18.31 13.20 -12.99
C ALA A 373 17.03 13.01 -13.81
N ALA A 374 15.93 13.55 -13.32
CA ALA A 374 14.63 13.47 -13.97
C ALA A 374 14.04 14.87 -14.17
N LEU A 375 13.30 15.06 -15.25
CA LEU A 375 12.66 16.32 -15.58
C LEU A 375 11.15 16.21 -15.34
N PRO A 376 10.47 17.33 -15.01
CA PRO A 376 9.03 17.37 -14.99
C PRO A 376 8.47 17.03 -16.38
N SER A 377 7.35 16.35 -16.43
CA SER A 377 6.63 16.04 -17.66
C SER A 377 6.26 17.32 -18.43
N ARG A 378 6.36 17.28 -19.74
CA ARG A 378 5.82 18.33 -20.63
C ARG A 378 4.35 18.61 -20.39
N PHE A 379 3.59 17.61 -19.92
CA PHE A 379 2.17 17.77 -19.63
C PHE A 379 1.90 18.76 -18.49
N ILE A 380 2.85 18.97 -17.57
CA ILE A 380 2.74 20.00 -16.54
C ILE A 380 2.74 21.40 -17.17
N ALA A 381 3.62 21.62 -18.15
CA ALA A 381 3.64 22.88 -18.89
C ALA A 381 2.37 23.05 -19.78
N GLU A 382 1.94 21.95 -20.43
CA GLU A 382 0.72 21.95 -21.28
C GLU A 382 -0.58 22.22 -20.48
N MET A 383 -0.61 21.95 -19.18
CA MET A 383 -1.74 22.35 -18.33
C MET A 383 -1.95 23.86 -18.27
N ALA A 384 -0.94 24.66 -18.61
CA ALA A 384 -0.95 26.13 -18.60
C ALA A 384 -1.51 26.70 -17.29
N LEU A 385 -0.99 26.21 -16.16
CA LEU A 385 -1.38 26.65 -14.84
C LEU A 385 -0.89 28.09 -14.60
N ASP A 386 -1.73 28.95 -14.02
CA ASP A 386 -1.36 30.30 -13.67
C ASP A 386 -0.16 30.28 -12.71
N LYS A 387 0.80 31.23 -12.88
CA LYS A 387 2.03 31.28 -12.06
C LYS A 387 1.79 31.52 -10.56
N SER A 388 0.54 31.75 -10.16
CA SER A 388 0.10 31.91 -8.77
C SER A 388 -0.04 30.60 -8.00
N THR A 389 0.27 29.43 -8.59
CA THR A 389 0.28 28.15 -7.87
C THR A 389 1.37 28.17 -6.81
N VAL A 390 0.97 28.42 -5.58
CA VAL A 390 1.84 28.46 -4.40
C VAL A 390 2.50 27.10 -4.23
N LYS A 391 3.84 27.08 -4.19
CA LYS A 391 4.62 25.92 -3.79
C LYS A 391 4.48 25.74 -2.27
N GLU A 392 3.34 25.23 -1.80
CA GLU A 392 3.20 24.87 -0.39
C GLU A 392 3.86 23.52 -0.12
N ASP A 393 4.70 23.46 0.89
CA ASP A 393 5.16 22.18 1.45
C ASP A 393 4.02 21.60 2.34
N PRO A 394 3.45 20.44 1.98
CA PRO A 394 2.39 19.83 2.79
C PRO A 394 2.81 19.56 4.25
N ARG A 395 4.11 19.33 4.49
CA ARG A 395 4.65 19.15 5.85
C ARG A 395 4.59 20.41 6.68
N GLU A 396 4.89 21.56 6.09
CA GLU A 396 4.77 22.85 6.81
C GLU A 396 3.33 23.15 7.15
N LYS A 397 2.40 22.90 6.23
CA LYS A 397 0.96 23.08 6.49
C LYS A 397 0.47 22.14 7.59
N LEU A 398 0.91 20.88 7.57
CA LEU A 398 0.54 19.92 8.61
C LEU A 398 1.10 20.31 9.99
N ARG A 399 2.35 20.84 10.04
CA ARG A 399 2.95 21.37 11.27
C ARG A 399 2.17 22.57 11.81
N ALA A 400 1.80 23.50 10.94
CA ALA A 400 1.01 24.66 11.30
C ALA A 400 -0.37 24.28 11.86
N LEU A 401 -1.07 23.35 11.21
CA LEU A 401 -2.34 22.82 11.69
C LEU A 401 -2.22 22.15 13.06
N ARG A 402 -1.19 21.32 13.26
CA ARG A 402 -0.95 20.66 14.57
C ARG A 402 -0.66 21.68 15.68
N ALA A 403 0.13 22.71 15.38
CA ALA A 403 0.40 23.78 16.33
C ALA A 403 -0.88 24.55 16.70
N GLU A 404 -1.74 24.83 15.72
CA GLU A 404 -3.03 25.48 15.95
C GLU A 404 -3.97 24.61 16.82
N PHE A 405 -4.05 23.30 16.54
CA PHE A 405 -4.85 22.38 17.37
C PHE A 405 -4.30 22.27 18.80
N ALA A 406 -2.98 22.20 18.97
CA ALA A 406 -2.36 22.18 20.29
C ALA A 406 -2.67 23.45 21.09
N MET A 407 -2.60 24.62 20.46
CA MET A 407 -2.98 25.89 21.08
C MET A 407 -4.47 25.95 21.46
N LYS A 408 -5.35 25.47 20.58
CA LYS A 408 -6.80 25.41 20.87
C LYS A 408 -7.13 24.44 22.01
N ALA A 409 -6.46 23.28 22.06
CA ALA A 409 -6.62 22.30 23.13
C ALA A 409 -6.12 22.86 24.48
N ALA A 410 -4.99 23.59 24.49
CA ALA A 410 -4.47 24.24 25.67
C ALA A 410 -5.41 25.38 26.18
N ALA A 411 -5.98 26.14 25.26
CA ALA A 411 -6.96 27.20 25.60
C ALA A 411 -8.26 26.60 26.17
N ALA A 412 -8.75 25.49 25.62
CA ALA A 412 -9.93 24.81 26.12
C ALA A 412 -9.73 24.19 27.51
N SER A 413 -8.53 23.67 27.79
CA SER A 413 -8.19 23.13 29.12
C SER A 413 -7.96 24.25 30.19
N ALA A 414 -7.60 25.46 29.77
CA ALA A 414 -7.48 26.61 30.67
C ALA A 414 -8.85 27.15 31.07
N SER A 415 -9.83 27.19 30.15
CA SER A 415 -11.20 27.66 30.43
C SER A 415 -12.08 26.68 31.22
N GLN A 416 -11.61 25.44 31.50
CA GLN A 416 -12.29 24.49 32.40
C GLN A 416 -11.74 24.51 33.84
N LYS A 417 -10.75 25.33 34.13
CA LYS A 417 -10.15 25.47 35.47
C LYS A 417 -10.55 26.73 36.23
N ASP A 418 -11.31 27.61 35.60
CA ASP A 418 -12.03 28.72 36.23
C ASP A 418 -13.53 28.37 36.38
#